data_c1d3956941c07a2bcc03b8abe4a50232
#
_entry.id   c1d3956941c07a2bcc03b8abe4a50232
#
_cell.length_a   1.000
_cell.length_b   1.000
_cell.length_c   1.000
_cell.angle_alpha   90.00
_cell.angle_beta   90.00
_cell.angle_gamma   90.00
#
_symmetry.space_group_name_H-M   'P 1'
#
loop_
_entity.id
_entity.type
_entity.pdbx_description
1 polymer ?
#
loop_
_entity_poly.entity_id
_entity_poly.type
_entity_poly.pdbx_seq_one_letter_code
_entity_poly.pdbx_strand_id
1 'polypeptide(L)'
;MNNKQQESNSTLKKQLNPMHVWAIAFGCVIGWGSFINPGKKFLSNSGVAGTAIAMVLGALVMIIIAFSYAYMVPKYPKAGGEFTFTKNCFGKNAAFLCGWFLVVAYLTNVPMNSTAIGLIVDGLDGPADILKFGFHYSIAGFDIYMGEMLLATAILVLMGYLNIIGVQKAAIVQTILSSLLVICVFTLFVAALVSSKAKGINMSPVWGFDKSAAMAANATMSDINIYAHKGTAGILSAILATFAIAPWAYVGFDAIPQAAEEFNFSFKKVSSIMIVAIVFGCFVYTSNNTVAAAALANWPERVMSGEWVVLVAATELLGIFGKVLVGTGVSCAVLSGIMGFYLASSRLMYSMSGEGYLPKWFGYVDKKYGTPKNAILFCIIISLSGPILGREALGWFVDMSAIGASIGYFFTAAATLATAKADGDGTKFLKVMAMIGLGFSVIFIILQLIPIPGLNGVHFGKESYIMLIVWIAIGLVFYSMQRKFFSGKE
;
A
#
# COMPACT_ATOMS: atom_id res chain seq x y z
N MET A 1 14.96 -30.88 -21.63
CA MET A 1 15.18 -31.69 -20.42
C MET A 1 14.19 -31.27 -19.34
N ASN A 2 13.32 -32.18 -19.08
CA ASN A 2 12.40 -32.40 -17.94
C ASN A 2 11.82 -31.27 -17.08
N ASN A 3 10.66 -30.81 -17.50
CA ASN A 3 9.69 -30.05 -16.66
C ASN A 3 9.08 -30.87 -15.49
N LYS A 4 9.41 -32.14 -15.33
CA LYS A 4 8.86 -33.02 -14.28
C LYS A 4 9.63 -33.02 -12.96
N GLN A 5 10.84 -32.48 -12.91
CA GLN A 5 11.64 -32.46 -11.67
C GLN A 5 11.45 -31.22 -10.79
N GLN A 6 10.76 -30.18 -11.26
CA GLN A 6 10.47 -28.97 -10.46
C GLN A 6 9.16 -29.02 -9.65
N GLU A 7 8.32 -30.03 -9.84
CA GLU A 7 7.01 -30.14 -9.16
C GLU A 7 7.06 -30.72 -7.73
N SER A 8 8.20 -31.18 -7.23
CA SER A 8 8.22 -32.09 -6.07
C SER A 8 8.39 -31.45 -4.69
N ASN A 9 8.54 -30.11 -4.55
CA ASN A 9 8.84 -29.50 -3.23
C ASN A 9 7.96 -28.31 -2.82
N SER A 10 6.84 -28.00 -3.51
CA SER A 10 5.90 -27.00 -3.01
C SER A 10 4.98 -27.61 -1.95
N THR A 11 5.04 -27.08 -0.73
CA THR A 11 4.14 -27.48 0.37
C THR A 11 2.87 -26.63 0.40
N LEU A 12 2.81 -25.53 -0.36
CA LEU A 12 1.64 -24.66 -0.47
C LEU A 12 0.62 -25.23 -1.47
N LYS A 13 -0.68 -25.07 -1.19
CA LYS A 13 -1.75 -25.62 -2.02
C LYS A 13 -2.15 -24.67 -3.15
N LYS A 14 -2.18 -25.14 -4.40
CA LYS A 14 -2.62 -24.37 -5.58
C LYS A 14 -4.16 -24.18 -5.54
N GLN A 15 -4.64 -23.07 -5.00
CA GLN A 15 -6.07 -22.80 -4.77
C GLN A 15 -6.53 -21.41 -5.26
N LEU A 16 -5.61 -20.54 -5.68
CA LEU A 16 -5.93 -19.19 -6.11
C LEU A 16 -6.26 -19.14 -7.60
N ASN A 17 -7.47 -18.71 -7.95
CA ASN A 17 -7.90 -18.43 -9.31
C ASN A 17 -7.60 -16.95 -9.69
N PRO A 18 -7.75 -16.54 -10.97
CA PRO A 18 -7.45 -15.17 -11.39
C PRO A 18 -8.24 -14.09 -10.63
N MET A 19 -9.52 -14.35 -10.29
CA MET A 19 -10.36 -13.39 -9.56
C MET A 19 -9.87 -13.23 -8.11
N HIS A 20 -9.46 -14.32 -7.45
CA HIS A 20 -8.86 -14.27 -6.12
C HIS A 20 -7.59 -13.42 -6.12
N VAL A 21 -6.71 -13.64 -7.11
CA VAL A 21 -5.43 -12.91 -7.21
C VAL A 21 -5.65 -11.44 -7.51
N TRP A 22 -6.61 -11.11 -8.41
CA TRP A 22 -7.01 -9.72 -8.64
C TRP A 22 -7.54 -9.06 -7.37
N ALA A 23 -8.42 -9.74 -6.63
CA ALA A 23 -8.99 -9.21 -5.41
C ALA A 23 -7.93 -8.96 -4.32
N ILE A 24 -6.93 -9.85 -4.21
CA ILE A 24 -5.79 -9.67 -3.31
C ILE A 24 -4.99 -8.41 -3.70
N ALA A 25 -4.59 -8.31 -4.97
CA ALA A 25 -3.85 -7.15 -5.46
C ALA A 25 -4.62 -5.85 -5.29
N PHE A 26 -5.88 -5.83 -5.73
CA PHE A 26 -6.74 -4.66 -5.64
C PHE A 26 -6.97 -4.23 -4.20
N GLY A 27 -7.25 -5.18 -3.29
CA GLY A 27 -7.46 -4.90 -1.88
C GLY A 27 -6.19 -4.46 -1.15
N CYS A 28 -5.00 -4.83 -1.63
CA CYS A 28 -3.74 -4.28 -1.13
C CYS A 28 -3.49 -2.86 -1.66
N VAL A 29 -3.76 -2.60 -2.94
CA VAL A 29 -3.58 -1.28 -3.57
C VAL A 29 -4.54 -0.24 -2.98
N ILE A 30 -5.79 -0.61 -2.70
CA ILE A 30 -6.80 0.31 -2.17
C ILE A 30 -6.92 0.15 -0.65
N GLY A 31 -6.18 0.97 0.07
CA GLY A 31 -6.27 1.08 1.53
C GLY A 31 -7.13 2.29 1.97
N TRP A 32 -7.14 2.51 3.29
CA TRP A 32 -7.78 3.67 3.94
C TRP A 32 -7.37 5.02 3.33
N GLY A 33 -6.14 5.10 2.83
CA GLY A 33 -5.57 6.34 2.32
C GLY A 33 -6.31 6.93 1.13
N SER A 34 -6.97 6.09 0.31
CA SER A 34 -7.78 6.56 -0.82
C SER A 34 -9.04 7.34 -0.39
N PHE A 35 -9.51 7.14 0.84
CA PHE A 35 -10.68 7.82 1.40
C PHE A 35 -10.31 8.96 2.33
N ILE A 36 -9.19 8.89 3.05
CA ILE A 36 -8.82 9.86 4.09
C ILE A 36 -7.80 10.88 3.58
N ASN A 37 -6.83 10.46 2.75
CA ASN A 37 -5.80 11.37 2.22
C ASN A 37 -6.31 12.51 1.34
N PRO A 38 -7.47 12.46 0.67
CA PRO A 38 -8.03 13.66 0.06
C PRO A 38 -8.06 14.87 1.00
N GLY A 39 -8.53 14.71 2.23
CA GLY A 39 -8.56 15.78 3.23
C GLY A 39 -7.24 16.00 3.97
N LYS A 40 -6.42 14.96 4.10
CA LYS A 40 -5.16 15.03 4.86
C LYS A 40 -3.99 15.60 4.08
N LYS A 41 -3.85 15.19 2.79
CA LYS A 41 -2.65 15.46 1.97
C LYS A 41 -2.97 15.94 0.55
N PHE A 42 -3.90 15.28 -0.18
CA PHE A 42 -4.00 15.46 -1.62
C PHE A 42 -4.56 16.83 -2.02
N LEU A 43 -5.71 17.21 -1.47
CA LEU A 43 -6.36 18.46 -1.85
C LEU A 43 -5.55 19.69 -1.46
N SER A 44 -4.95 19.72 -0.26
CA SER A 44 -4.08 20.84 0.12
C SER A 44 -2.82 20.89 -0.72
N ASN A 45 -2.06 19.77 -0.78
CA ASN A 45 -0.72 19.79 -1.38
C ASN A 45 -0.76 19.83 -2.91
N SER A 46 -1.76 19.22 -3.54
CA SER A 46 -1.78 18.97 -4.99
C SER A 46 -3.08 19.41 -5.67
N GLY A 47 -4.13 19.67 -4.92
CA GLY A 47 -5.44 19.97 -5.46
C GLY A 47 -6.03 18.81 -6.25
N VAL A 48 -7.02 19.12 -7.10
CA VAL A 48 -7.66 18.12 -7.95
C VAL A 48 -6.76 17.73 -9.12
N ALA A 49 -6.23 18.71 -9.87
CA ALA A 49 -5.45 18.45 -11.07
C ALA A 49 -4.07 17.87 -10.75
N GLY A 50 -3.38 18.43 -9.76
CA GLY A 50 -2.06 17.92 -9.34
C GLY A 50 -2.13 16.47 -8.86
N THR A 51 -3.15 16.13 -8.06
CA THR A 51 -3.39 14.74 -7.62
C THR A 51 -3.70 13.82 -8.81
N ALA A 52 -4.59 14.22 -9.72
CA ALA A 52 -4.95 13.40 -10.87
C ALA A 52 -3.74 13.10 -11.76
N ILE A 53 -2.95 14.14 -12.09
CA ILE A 53 -1.73 13.98 -12.89
C ILE A 53 -0.71 13.10 -12.16
N ALA A 54 -0.47 13.34 -10.89
CA ALA A 54 0.47 12.57 -10.09
C ALA A 54 0.10 11.09 -9.99
N MET A 55 -1.20 10.78 -9.77
CA MET A 55 -1.69 9.40 -9.71
C MET A 55 -1.61 8.71 -11.08
N VAL A 56 -1.94 9.41 -12.17
CA VAL A 56 -1.78 8.84 -13.53
C VAL A 56 -0.31 8.58 -13.84
N LEU A 57 0.59 9.52 -13.56
CA LEU A 57 2.03 9.31 -13.74
C LEU A 57 2.55 8.16 -12.87
N GLY A 58 2.12 8.09 -11.60
CA GLY A 58 2.43 6.98 -10.71
C GLY A 58 1.96 5.64 -11.26
N ALA A 59 0.70 5.56 -11.74
CA ALA A 59 0.17 4.36 -12.38
C ALA A 59 0.98 3.94 -13.60
N LEU A 60 1.36 4.89 -14.47
CA LEU A 60 2.19 4.60 -15.64
C LEU A 60 3.55 4.02 -15.25
N VAL A 61 4.20 4.58 -14.23
CA VAL A 61 5.48 4.04 -13.70
C VAL A 61 5.27 2.63 -13.14
N MET A 62 4.20 2.40 -12.37
CA MET A 62 3.93 1.06 -11.83
C MET A 62 3.59 0.04 -12.93
N ILE A 63 2.89 0.45 -14.01
CA ILE A 63 2.65 -0.40 -15.18
C ILE A 63 3.98 -0.74 -15.88
N ILE A 64 4.88 0.24 -16.02
CA ILE A 64 6.23 0.00 -16.57
C ILE A 64 6.98 -1.05 -15.72
N ILE A 65 6.93 -0.94 -14.41
CA ILE A 65 7.52 -1.92 -13.47
C ILE A 65 6.81 -3.27 -13.58
N ALA A 66 5.48 -3.30 -13.75
CA ALA A 66 4.69 -4.52 -13.90
C ALA A 66 5.10 -5.36 -15.12
N PHE A 67 5.65 -4.76 -16.21
CA PHE A 67 6.24 -5.52 -17.31
C PHE A 67 7.45 -6.36 -16.87
N SER A 68 8.24 -5.88 -15.91
CA SER A 68 9.33 -6.66 -15.32
C SER A 68 8.79 -7.89 -14.58
N TYR A 69 7.73 -7.74 -13.80
CA TYR A 69 7.06 -8.88 -13.14
C TYR A 69 6.44 -9.85 -14.15
N ALA A 70 5.83 -9.34 -15.21
CA ALA A 70 5.25 -10.15 -16.28
C ALA A 70 6.28 -11.11 -16.92
N TYR A 71 7.54 -10.67 -17.01
CA TYR A 71 8.64 -11.46 -17.53
C TYR A 71 9.24 -12.39 -16.47
N MET A 72 9.39 -11.93 -15.22
CA MET A 72 10.09 -12.67 -14.17
C MET A 72 9.22 -13.77 -13.51
N VAL A 73 7.92 -13.53 -13.27
CA VAL A 73 7.05 -14.49 -12.58
C VAL A 73 6.94 -15.84 -13.32
N PRO A 74 6.76 -15.90 -14.65
CA PRO A 74 6.74 -17.17 -15.36
C PRO A 74 8.09 -17.92 -15.33
N LYS A 75 9.21 -17.20 -15.21
CA LYS A 75 10.56 -17.81 -15.16
C LYS A 75 10.89 -18.34 -13.76
N TYR A 76 10.40 -17.68 -12.73
CA TYR A 76 10.63 -18.04 -11.33
C TYR A 76 9.31 -18.16 -10.57
N PRO A 77 8.48 -19.19 -10.84
CA PRO A 77 7.13 -19.34 -10.30
C PRO A 77 7.14 -19.88 -8.86
N LYS A 78 7.92 -19.23 -7.98
CA LYS A 78 8.06 -19.58 -6.57
C LYS A 78 7.57 -18.44 -5.68
N ALA A 79 7.14 -18.76 -4.47
CA ALA A 79 6.86 -17.77 -3.44
C ALA A 79 8.10 -16.90 -3.17
N GLY A 80 7.88 -15.67 -2.70
CA GLY A 80 8.96 -14.73 -2.43
C GLY A 80 9.24 -13.73 -3.55
N GLY A 81 8.59 -13.85 -4.73
CA GLY A 81 8.61 -12.83 -5.79
C GLY A 81 10.00 -12.24 -6.03
N GLU A 82 10.16 -10.93 -5.77
CA GLU A 82 11.37 -10.13 -5.97
C GLU A 82 12.60 -10.70 -5.24
N PHE A 83 12.39 -11.23 -4.03
CA PHE A 83 13.45 -11.93 -3.31
C PHE A 83 13.99 -13.11 -4.12
N THR A 84 13.08 -13.91 -4.69
CA THR A 84 13.44 -15.06 -5.52
C THR A 84 14.14 -14.62 -6.81
N PHE A 85 13.66 -13.58 -7.47
CA PHE A 85 14.28 -13.01 -8.67
C PHE A 85 15.70 -12.52 -8.38
N THR A 86 15.85 -11.74 -7.32
CA THR A 86 17.13 -11.17 -6.88
C THR A 86 18.14 -12.24 -6.51
N LYS A 87 17.70 -13.30 -5.83
CA LYS A 87 18.55 -14.43 -5.46
C LYS A 87 19.15 -15.10 -6.69
N ASN A 88 18.32 -15.37 -7.69
CA ASN A 88 18.77 -16.08 -8.90
C ASN A 88 19.68 -15.21 -9.78
N CYS A 89 19.54 -13.89 -9.76
CA CYS A 89 20.33 -12.99 -10.61
C CYS A 89 21.58 -12.44 -9.91
N PHE A 90 21.51 -12.15 -8.61
CA PHE A 90 22.55 -11.38 -7.90
C PHE A 90 23.10 -12.11 -6.66
N GLY A 91 22.59 -13.30 -6.37
CA GLY A 91 23.09 -14.14 -5.28
C GLY A 91 22.60 -13.73 -3.88
N LYS A 92 23.23 -14.35 -2.88
CA LYS A 92 22.72 -14.36 -1.48
C LYS A 92 22.61 -12.99 -0.84
N ASN A 93 23.61 -12.12 -0.97
CA ASN A 93 23.64 -10.83 -0.25
C ASN A 93 22.59 -9.85 -0.78
N ALA A 94 22.46 -9.74 -2.09
CA ALA A 94 21.44 -8.90 -2.72
C ALA A 94 20.03 -9.39 -2.41
N ALA A 95 19.82 -10.72 -2.42
CA ALA A 95 18.55 -11.34 -2.08
C ALA A 95 18.14 -11.02 -0.62
N PHE A 96 19.08 -11.10 0.34
CA PHE A 96 18.80 -10.72 1.71
C PHE A 96 18.34 -9.26 1.80
N LEU A 97 19.08 -8.35 1.18
CA LEU A 97 18.73 -6.91 1.18
C LEU A 97 17.33 -6.68 0.59
N CYS A 98 17.07 -7.23 -0.59
CA CYS A 98 15.77 -7.13 -1.25
C CYS A 98 14.65 -7.69 -0.35
N GLY A 99 14.79 -8.93 0.12
CA GLY A 99 13.78 -9.59 0.95
C GLY A 99 13.54 -8.86 2.27
N TRP A 100 14.62 -8.38 2.92
CA TRP A 100 14.53 -7.66 4.20
C TRP A 100 13.72 -6.35 4.08
N PHE A 101 13.96 -5.59 3.01
CA PHE A 101 13.21 -4.37 2.74
C PHE A 101 11.79 -4.65 2.26
N LEU A 102 11.55 -5.74 1.53
CA LEU A 102 10.19 -6.16 1.18
C LEU A 102 9.38 -6.64 2.39
N VAL A 103 10.02 -7.29 3.37
CA VAL A 103 9.34 -7.65 4.63
C VAL A 103 8.78 -6.39 5.30
N VAL A 104 9.56 -5.31 5.43
CA VAL A 104 9.03 -4.08 6.02
C VAL A 104 7.99 -3.43 5.13
N ALA A 105 8.16 -3.46 3.80
CA ALA A 105 7.18 -2.91 2.86
C ALA A 105 5.78 -3.48 3.08
N TYR A 106 5.68 -4.80 3.22
CA TYR A 106 4.38 -5.46 3.40
C TYR A 106 3.92 -5.48 4.85
N LEU A 107 4.84 -5.76 5.79
CA LEU A 107 4.48 -5.93 7.19
C LEU A 107 3.94 -4.65 7.81
N THR A 108 4.47 -3.47 7.46
CA THR A 108 4.01 -2.18 8.01
C THR A 108 2.60 -1.79 7.54
N ASN A 109 2.15 -2.30 6.41
CA ASN A 109 0.79 -2.04 5.94
C ASN A 109 -0.28 -2.72 6.79
N VAL A 110 0.04 -3.79 7.51
CA VAL A 110 -0.94 -4.47 8.39
C VAL A 110 -1.28 -3.61 9.62
N PRO A 111 -0.30 -3.19 10.48
CA PRO A 111 -0.58 -2.31 11.61
C PRO A 111 -1.12 -0.95 11.17
N MET A 112 -0.64 -0.41 10.04
CA MET A 112 -1.13 0.84 9.47
C MET A 112 -2.63 0.79 9.19
N ASN A 113 -3.11 -0.25 8.51
CA ASN A 113 -4.55 -0.40 8.24
C ASN A 113 -5.36 -0.57 9.52
N SER A 114 -4.86 -1.32 10.51
CA SER A 114 -5.57 -1.50 11.78
C SER A 114 -5.69 -0.20 12.58
N THR A 115 -4.65 0.62 12.58
CA THR A 115 -4.66 1.93 13.25
C THR A 115 -5.67 2.90 12.61
N ALA A 116 -5.92 2.77 11.30
CA ALA A 116 -6.92 3.59 10.63
C ALA A 116 -8.37 3.31 11.08
N ILE A 117 -8.64 2.19 11.76
CA ILE A 117 -9.98 1.83 12.23
C ILE A 117 -10.54 2.87 13.19
N GLY A 118 -9.73 3.36 14.14
CA GLY A 118 -10.13 4.44 15.04
C GLY A 118 -10.55 5.71 14.29
N LEU A 119 -9.80 6.12 13.27
CA LEU A 119 -10.16 7.27 12.41
C LEU A 119 -11.50 7.07 11.69
N ILE A 120 -11.77 5.83 11.25
CA ILE A 120 -13.01 5.52 10.53
C ILE A 120 -14.20 5.61 11.49
N VAL A 121 -14.08 5.02 12.66
CA VAL A 121 -15.18 5.04 13.66
C VAL A 121 -15.45 6.45 14.14
N ASP A 122 -14.43 7.22 14.49
CA ASP A 122 -14.60 8.62 14.87
C ASP A 122 -15.30 9.48 13.80
N GLY A 123 -14.96 9.25 12.52
CA GLY A 123 -15.63 9.94 11.41
C GLY A 123 -17.08 9.51 11.23
N LEU A 124 -17.41 8.28 11.57
CA LEU A 124 -18.76 7.72 11.38
C LEU A 124 -19.68 7.98 12.55
N ASP A 125 -19.23 7.87 13.79
CA ASP A 125 -20.06 8.07 14.98
C ASP A 125 -20.19 9.54 15.39
N GLY A 126 -19.26 10.39 14.96
CA GLY A 126 -19.23 11.81 15.29
C GLY A 126 -19.17 12.04 16.82
N PRO A 127 -20.14 12.73 17.42
CA PRO A 127 -20.11 13.04 18.84
C PRO A 127 -20.48 11.85 19.75
N ALA A 128 -20.82 10.69 19.22
CA ALA A 128 -21.21 9.53 20.03
C ALA A 128 -20.01 8.89 20.74
N ASP A 129 -18.78 9.06 20.19
CA ASP A 129 -17.51 8.63 20.80
C ASP A 129 -17.50 7.17 21.30
N ILE A 130 -18.13 6.28 20.54
CA ILE A 130 -18.44 4.89 20.94
C ILE A 130 -17.19 4.11 21.39
N LEU A 131 -16.03 4.39 20.79
CA LEU A 131 -14.78 3.73 21.12
C LEU A 131 -13.92 4.46 22.16
N LYS A 132 -14.33 5.63 22.63
CA LYS A 132 -13.59 6.42 23.60
C LYS A 132 -13.92 6.01 25.04
N PHE A 133 -13.71 4.74 25.35
CA PHE A 133 -13.88 4.19 26.69
C PHE A 133 -12.61 3.53 27.23
N GLY A 134 -12.55 3.36 28.54
CA GLY A 134 -11.44 2.75 29.28
C GLY A 134 -10.27 3.72 29.50
N PHE A 135 -9.08 3.17 29.71
CA PHE A 135 -7.87 3.99 29.83
C PHE A 135 -7.49 4.60 28.47
N HIS A 136 -6.84 5.73 28.51
CA HIS A 136 -6.27 6.37 27.33
C HIS A 136 -4.89 6.94 27.65
N TYR A 137 -4.11 7.16 26.62
CA TYR A 137 -2.81 7.84 26.66
C TYR A 137 -2.59 8.59 25.35
N SER A 138 -1.68 9.57 25.37
CA SER A 138 -1.40 10.39 24.20
C SER A 138 -0.03 10.08 23.63
N ILE A 139 0.06 9.91 22.31
CA ILE A 139 1.31 9.85 21.56
C ILE A 139 1.29 10.95 20.51
N ALA A 140 2.31 11.80 20.50
CA ALA A 140 2.49 12.89 19.54
C ALA A 140 1.24 13.79 19.39
N GLY A 141 0.50 14.02 20.50
CA GLY A 141 -0.68 14.89 20.52
C GLY A 141 -2.01 14.22 20.15
N PHE A 142 -2.02 12.91 19.91
CA PHE A 142 -3.24 12.14 19.64
C PHE A 142 -3.55 11.20 20.81
N ASP A 143 -4.79 11.24 21.30
CA ASP A 143 -5.28 10.31 22.32
C ASP A 143 -5.62 8.96 21.68
N ILE A 144 -5.19 7.90 22.36
CA ILE A 144 -5.43 6.52 22.00
C ILE A 144 -6.26 5.88 23.09
N TYR A 145 -7.46 5.44 22.77
CA TYR A 145 -8.41 4.86 23.72
C TYR A 145 -8.38 3.33 23.69
N MET A 146 -8.63 2.74 24.86
CA MET A 146 -8.69 1.27 25.00
C MET A 146 -9.71 0.63 24.04
N GLY A 147 -10.86 1.28 23.83
CA GLY A 147 -11.88 0.78 22.90
C GLY A 147 -11.38 0.68 21.44
N GLU A 148 -10.64 1.70 20.96
CA GLU A 148 -10.01 1.67 19.63
C GLU A 148 -8.98 0.55 19.54
N MET A 149 -8.14 0.37 20.56
CA MET A 149 -7.13 -0.68 20.61
C MET A 149 -7.77 -2.07 20.60
N LEU A 150 -8.84 -2.29 21.32
CA LEU A 150 -9.54 -3.58 21.38
C LEU A 150 -10.17 -3.93 20.04
N LEU A 151 -10.85 -2.97 19.39
CA LEU A 151 -11.45 -3.20 18.07
C LEU A 151 -10.38 -3.50 17.02
N ALA A 152 -9.32 -2.69 16.96
CA ALA A 152 -8.24 -2.89 16.01
C ALA A 152 -7.52 -4.23 16.23
N THR A 153 -7.26 -4.60 17.49
CA THR A 153 -6.68 -5.90 17.87
C THR A 153 -7.59 -7.06 17.45
N ALA A 154 -8.88 -6.97 17.73
CA ALA A 154 -9.85 -8.02 17.35
C ALA A 154 -9.87 -8.24 15.83
N ILE A 155 -9.84 -7.17 15.04
CA ILE A 155 -9.79 -7.23 13.58
C ILE A 155 -8.47 -7.85 13.10
N LEU A 156 -7.33 -7.44 13.65
CA LEU A 156 -6.02 -8.03 13.30
C LEU A 156 -6.00 -9.54 13.53
N VAL A 157 -6.46 -9.97 14.70
CA VAL A 157 -6.50 -11.40 15.06
C VAL A 157 -7.47 -12.16 14.16
N LEU A 158 -8.67 -11.61 13.90
CA LEU A 158 -9.66 -12.23 13.03
C LEU A 158 -9.15 -12.40 11.59
N MET A 159 -8.58 -11.34 10.99
CA MET A 159 -8.07 -11.39 9.62
C MET A 159 -6.83 -12.31 9.52
N GLY A 160 -5.97 -12.31 10.53
CA GLY A 160 -4.84 -13.24 10.63
C GLY A 160 -5.31 -14.69 10.76
N TYR A 161 -6.31 -14.96 11.59
CA TYR A 161 -6.92 -16.29 11.73
C TYR A 161 -7.49 -16.80 10.39
N LEU A 162 -8.20 -15.95 9.65
CA LEU A 162 -8.70 -16.29 8.31
C LEU A 162 -7.56 -16.69 7.36
N ASN A 163 -6.42 -16.03 7.42
CA ASN A 163 -5.24 -16.39 6.64
C ASN A 163 -4.62 -17.72 7.08
N ILE A 164 -4.72 -18.09 8.36
CA ILE A 164 -4.23 -19.38 8.89
C ILE A 164 -5.09 -20.55 8.42
N ILE A 165 -6.43 -20.42 8.47
CA ILE A 165 -7.37 -21.52 8.17
C ILE A 165 -7.54 -21.84 6.69
N GLY A 166 -6.77 -21.19 5.82
CA GLY A 166 -6.63 -21.56 4.40
C GLY A 166 -6.71 -20.39 3.45
N VAL A 167 -5.83 -20.41 2.46
CA VAL A 167 -5.72 -19.35 1.46
C VAL A 167 -7.00 -19.16 0.64
N GLN A 168 -7.72 -20.24 0.34
CA GLN A 168 -8.97 -20.16 -0.43
C GLN A 168 -10.06 -19.42 0.34
N LYS A 169 -10.21 -19.68 1.65
CA LYS A 169 -11.20 -18.98 2.48
C LYS A 169 -10.87 -17.50 2.60
N ALA A 170 -9.60 -17.19 2.85
CA ALA A 170 -9.13 -15.82 2.87
C ALA A 170 -9.39 -15.11 1.54
N ALA A 171 -9.11 -15.77 0.41
CA ALA A 171 -9.32 -15.21 -0.92
C ALA A 171 -10.80 -14.98 -1.28
N ILE A 172 -11.73 -15.83 -0.81
CA ILE A 172 -13.16 -15.61 -0.98
C ILE A 172 -13.60 -14.35 -0.22
N VAL A 173 -13.23 -14.23 1.06
CA VAL A 173 -13.55 -13.03 1.86
C VAL A 173 -12.94 -11.80 1.21
N GLN A 174 -11.68 -11.88 0.78
CA GLN A 174 -10.99 -10.81 0.04
C GLN A 174 -11.77 -10.40 -1.21
N THR A 175 -12.28 -11.36 -1.99
CA THR A 175 -13.06 -11.07 -3.21
C THR A 175 -14.35 -10.35 -2.89
N ILE A 176 -15.06 -10.74 -1.81
CA ILE A 176 -16.27 -10.05 -1.36
C ILE A 176 -15.96 -8.61 -0.96
N LEU A 177 -14.94 -8.41 -0.11
CA LEU A 177 -14.53 -7.08 0.35
C LEU A 177 -14.13 -6.17 -0.82
N SER A 178 -13.30 -6.67 -1.75
CA SER A 178 -12.87 -5.92 -2.92
C SER A 178 -14.04 -5.58 -3.86
N SER A 179 -14.99 -6.49 -4.04
CA SER A 179 -16.19 -6.25 -4.87
C SER A 179 -17.08 -5.18 -4.26
N LEU A 180 -17.34 -5.24 -2.95
CA LEU A 180 -18.10 -4.23 -2.23
C LEU A 180 -17.41 -2.86 -2.30
N LEU A 181 -16.09 -2.80 -2.14
CA LEU A 181 -15.30 -1.59 -2.27
C LEU A 181 -15.48 -0.96 -3.65
N VAL A 182 -15.38 -1.75 -4.73
CA VAL A 182 -15.62 -1.28 -6.11
C VAL A 182 -17.02 -0.69 -6.23
N ILE A 183 -18.05 -1.39 -5.77
CA ILE A 183 -19.43 -0.93 -5.82
C ILE A 183 -19.57 0.41 -5.08
N CYS A 184 -19.00 0.54 -3.87
CA CYS A 184 -19.08 1.78 -3.09
C CYS A 184 -18.46 2.97 -3.83
N VAL A 185 -17.24 2.80 -4.37
CA VAL A 185 -16.55 3.89 -5.08
C VAL A 185 -17.28 4.27 -6.37
N PHE A 186 -17.73 3.29 -7.16
CA PHE A 186 -18.50 3.59 -8.39
C PHE A 186 -19.83 4.27 -8.09
N THR A 187 -20.54 3.84 -7.05
CA THR A 187 -21.79 4.49 -6.63
C THR A 187 -21.56 5.95 -6.24
N LEU A 188 -20.53 6.23 -5.46
CA LEU A 188 -20.18 7.59 -5.06
C LEU A 188 -19.77 8.45 -6.27
N PHE A 189 -18.97 7.90 -7.17
CA PHE A 189 -18.55 8.57 -8.39
C PHE A 189 -19.73 8.91 -9.31
N VAL A 190 -20.63 7.94 -9.55
CA VAL A 190 -21.84 8.17 -10.37
C VAL A 190 -22.77 9.19 -9.69
N ALA A 191 -22.95 9.11 -8.36
CA ALA A 191 -23.73 10.09 -7.61
C ALA A 191 -23.20 11.52 -7.79
N ALA A 192 -21.88 11.69 -7.80
CA ALA A 192 -21.27 12.99 -8.06
C ALA A 192 -21.51 13.47 -9.50
N LEU A 193 -21.44 12.58 -10.50
CA LEU A 193 -21.67 12.93 -11.90
C LEU A 193 -23.11 13.40 -12.19
N VAL A 194 -24.10 12.82 -11.53
CA VAL A 194 -25.51 13.16 -11.75
C VAL A 194 -26.03 14.25 -10.83
N SER A 195 -25.29 14.62 -9.78
CA SER A 195 -25.73 15.59 -8.78
C SER A 195 -25.48 17.02 -9.25
N SER A 196 -26.50 17.87 -9.13
CA SER A 196 -26.36 19.33 -9.31
C SER A 196 -25.48 20.02 -8.25
N LYS A 197 -25.18 19.36 -7.14
CA LYS A 197 -24.32 19.87 -6.07
C LYS A 197 -22.84 19.76 -6.44
N ALA A 198 -22.43 18.74 -7.19
CA ALA A 198 -21.06 18.58 -7.66
C ALA A 198 -20.79 19.47 -8.86
N LYS A 199 -19.96 20.50 -8.69
CA LYS A 199 -19.68 21.51 -9.70
C LYS A 199 -18.19 21.66 -9.95
N GLY A 200 -17.78 21.85 -11.20
CA GLY A 200 -16.39 22.09 -11.54
C GLY A 200 -15.78 23.33 -10.90
N ILE A 201 -16.60 24.38 -10.68
CA ILE A 201 -16.16 25.62 -10.03
C ILE A 201 -15.73 25.37 -8.57
N ASN A 202 -16.29 24.39 -7.90
CA ASN A 202 -15.95 24.04 -6.53
C ASN A 202 -14.52 23.47 -6.41
N MET A 203 -13.92 23.00 -7.50
CA MET A 203 -12.59 22.38 -7.49
C MET A 203 -11.44 23.37 -7.31
N SER A 204 -11.72 24.67 -7.22
CA SER A 204 -10.68 25.70 -6.95
C SER A 204 -10.31 25.71 -5.44
N PRO A 205 -8.99 25.87 -5.14
CA PRO A 205 -7.82 25.98 -6.03
C PRO A 205 -7.38 24.65 -6.64
N VAL A 206 -7.31 24.58 -7.96
CA VAL A 206 -7.14 23.35 -8.75
C VAL A 206 -5.82 22.63 -8.46
N TRP A 207 -4.77 23.37 -8.10
CA TRP A 207 -3.42 22.87 -7.80
C TRP A 207 -3.13 22.74 -6.30
N GLY A 208 -4.15 22.95 -5.44
CA GLY A 208 -3.97 22.97 -3.99
C GLY A 208 -3.44 24.31 -3.47
N PHE A 209 -3.06 24.34 -2.20
CA PHE A 209 -2.62 25.54 -1.51
C PHE A 209 -1.70 25.22 -0.33
N ASP A 210 -0.90 26.18 0.09
CA ASP A 210 -0.08 26.06 1.32
C ASP A 210 -0.99 26.08 2.55
N LYS A 211 -1.36 24.90 3.03
CA LYS A 211 -2.22 24.72 4.19
C LYS A 211 -1.64 25.35 5.45
N SER A 212 -0.32 25.22 5.64
CA SER A 212 0.35 25.71 6.86
C SER A 212 0.32 27.26 6.91
N ALA A 213 0.64 27.91 5.80
CA ALA A 213 0.57 29.36 5.70
C ALA A 213 -0.86 29.88 5.81
N ALA A 214 -1.83 29.21 5.17
CA ALA A 214 -3.25 29.57 5.26
C ALA A 214 -3.79 29.47 6.69
N MET A 215 -3.46 28.37 7.41
CA MET A 215 -3.86 28.18 8.81
C MET A 215 -3.20 29.21 9.73
N ALA A 216 -1.92 29.51 9.55
CA ALA A 216 -1.21 30.51 10.36
C ALA A 216 -1.82 31.92 10.21
N ALA A 217 -2.38 32.22 9.02
CA ALA A 217 -3.04 33.47 8.72
C ALA A 217 -4.55 33.48 9.05
N ASN A 218 -5.13 32.41 9.58
CA ASN A 218 -6.58 32.22 9.75
C ASN A 218 -7.35 32.52 8.45
N ALA A 219 -6.85 32.08 7.31
CA ALA A 219 -7.41 32.36 6.01
C ALA A 219 -8.83 31.79 5.85
N THR A 220 -9.70 32.59 5.23
CA THR A 220 -11.05 32.18 4.85
C THR A 220 -11.13 31.76 3.39
N MET A 221 -12.30 31.32 2.92
CA MET A 221 -12.51 30.98 1.51
C MET A 221 -12.18 32.12 0.55
N SER A 222 -12.43 33.38 0.95
CA SER A 222 -12.07 34.55 0.12
C SER A 222 -10.57 34.71 -0.06
N ASP A 223 -9.79 34.30 0.92
CA ASP A 223 -8.34 34.50 0.96
C ASP A 223 -7.55 33.29 0.38
N ILE A 224 -8.20 32.13 0.26
CA ILE A 224 -7.54 30.87 -0.05
C ILE A 224 -6.71 30.91 -1.36
N ASN A 225 -7.15 31.71 -2.33
CA ASN A 225 -6.46 31.89 -3.60
C ASN A 225 -5.13 32.65 -3.46
N ILE A 226 -4.87 33.33 -2.32
CA ILE A 226 -3.57 33.95 -2.03
C ILE A 226 -2.53 32.87 -1.78
N TYR A 227 -2.92 31.80 -1.12
CA TYR A 227 -2.07 30.65 -0.74
C TYR A 227 -2.04 29.56 -1.79
N ALA A 228 -2.82 29.67 -2.88
CA ALA A 228 -2.87 28.66 -3.93
C ALA A 228 -1.50 28.50 -4.63
N HIS A 229 -1.14 27.27 -4.94
CA HIS A 229 0.05 26.98 -5.74
C HIS A 229 -0.10 27.54 -7.16
N LYS A 230 0.81 28.42 -7.57
CA LYS A 230 0.76 29.16 -8.83
C LYS A 230 2.11 29.13 -9.55
N GLY A 231 2.06 29.38 -10.85
CA GLY A 231 3.25 29.37 -11.71
C GLY A 231 3.84 27.96 -11.88
N THR A 232 4.81 27.83 -12.76
CA THR A 232 5.39 26.52 -13.14
C THR A 232 6.00 25.79 -11.92
N ALA A 233 6.72 26.50 -11.06
CA ALA A 233 7.35 25.91 -9.87
C ALA A 233 6.30 25.41 -8.86
N GLY A 234 5.25 26.18 -8.59
CA GLY A 234 4.17 25.78 -7.67
C GLY A 234 3.38 24.58 -8.21
N ILE A 235 3.06 24.55 -9.49
CA ILE A 235 2.37 23.43 -10.16
C ILE A 235 3.24 22.17 -10.12
N LEU A 236 4.52 22.29 -10.44
CA LEU A 236 5.45 21.16 -10.39
C LEU A 236 5.59 20.60 -8.98
N SER A 237 5.74 21.46 -7.98
CA SER A 237 5.78 21.07 -6.57
C SER A 237 4.49 20.34 -6.16
N ALA A 238 3.32 20.85 -6.57
CA ALA A 238 2.04 20.22 -6.30
C ALA A 238 1.94 18.81 -6.90
N ILE A 239 2.39 18.60 -8.13
CA ILE A 239 2.41 17.27 -8.76
C ILE A 239 3.39 16.34 -8.03
N LEU A 240 4.60 16.81 -7.76
CA LEU A 240 5.65 15.99 -7.15
C LEU A 240 5.32 15.59 -5.71
N ALA A 241 4.61 16.43 -4.95
CA ALA A 241 4.18 16.13 -3.58
C ALA A 241 3.31 14.85 -3.49
N THR A 242 2.41 14.64 -4.45
CA THR A 242 1.60 13.41 -4.51
C THR A 242 2.31 12.29 -5.28
N PHE A 243 3.10 12.59 -6.32
CA PHE A 243 3.85 11.59 -7.08
C PHE A 243 4.88 10.84 -6.21
N ALA A 244 5.53 11.51 -5.28
CA ALA A 244 6.53 10.89 -4.40
C ALA A 244 5.99 9.77 -3.51
N ILE A 245 4.69 9.77 -3.21
CA ILE A 245 4.04 8.70 -2.44
C ILE A 245 3.44 7.60 -3.31
N ALA A 246 3.59 7.68 -4.64
CA ALA A 246 3.09 6.65 -5.55
C ALA A 246 3.59 5.22 -5.23
N PRO A 247 4.86 4.98 -4.82
CA PRO A 247 5.29 3.65 -4.41
C PRO A 247 4.40 3.04 -3.32
N TRP A 248 4.05 3.82 -2.29
CA TRP A 248 3.11 3.36 -1.27
C TRP A 248 1.68 3.25 -1.78
N ALA A 249 1.20 4.23 -2.56
CA ALA A 249 -0.19 4.26 -3.02
C ALA A 249 -0.55 3.07 -3.93
N TYR A 250 0.43 2.50 -4.60
CA TYR A 250 0.23 1.37 -5.50
C TYR A 250 0.81 0.05 -4.96
N VAL A 251 1.52 0.05 -3.80
CA VAL A 251 2.02 -1.20 -3.19
C VAL A 251 0.86 -2.17 -2.99
N GLY A 252 1.08 -3.42 -3.41
CA GLY A 252 0.03 -4.45 -3.36
C GLY A 252 -0.14 -5.18 -4.69
N PHE A 253 0.05 -4.53 -5.85
CA PHE A 253 0.11 -5.28 -7.11
C PHE A 253 1.30 -6.26 -7.12
N ASP A 254 2.38 -5.91 -6.44
CA ASP A 254 3.60 -6.68 -6.20
C ASP A 254 3.43 -7.76 -5.11
N ALA A 255 2.33 -7.77 -4.37
CA ALA A 255 1.94 -8.88 -3.50
C ALA A 255 1.58 -10.16 -4.29
N ILE A 256 1.18 -10.02 -5.57
CA ILE A 256 0.82 -11.15 -6.43
C ILE A 256 1.95 -12.19 -6.54
N PRO A 257 3.19 -11.84 -6.88
CA PRO A 257 4.29 -12.79 -7.00
C PRO A 257 4.61 -13.54 -5.70
N GLN A 258 4.28 -12.97 -4.54
CA GLN A 258 4.51 -13.63 -3.25
C GLN A 258 3.71 -14.94 -3.13
N ALA A 259 2.53 -15.01 -3.75
CA ALA A 259 1.66 -16.17 -3.73
C ALA A 259 1.75 -17.04 -5.00
N ALA A 260 2.79 -16.89 -5.81
CA ALA A 260 2.90 -17.55 -7.13
C ALA A 260 2.77 -19.08 -7.06
N GLU A 261 3.24 -19.73 -5.99
CA GLU A 261 3.11 -21.17 -5.78
C GLU A 261 1.66 -21.64 -5.59
N GLU A 262 0.77 -20.74 -5.14
CA GLU A 262 -0.64 -21.04 -4.84
C GLU A 262 -1.57 -20.84 -6.06
N PHE A 263 -1.05 -20.41 -7.22
CA PHE A 263 -1.85 -20.18 -8.43
C PHE A 263 -2.28 -21.49 -9.10
N ASN A 264 -3.56 -21.55 -9.47
CA ASN A 264 -4.14 -22.66 -10.24
C ASN A 264 -4.40 -22.30 -11.72
N PHE A 265 -3.76 -21.26 -12.22
CA PHE A 265 -3.92 -20.75 -13.59
C PHE A 265 -2.56 -20.41 -14.23
N SER A 266 -2.60 -20.09 -15.52
CA SER A 266 -1.39 -19.74 -16.28
C SER A 266 -0.82 -18.39 -15.84
N PHE A 267 0.49 -18.32 -15.56
CA PHE A 267 1.22 -17.11 -15.21
C PHE A 267 1.14 -16.00 -16.26
N LYS A 268 0.76 -16.29 -17.51
CA LYS A 268 0.53 -15.30 -18.57
C LYS A 268 -0.55 -14.27 -18.20
N LYS A 269 -1.50 -14.62 -17.29
CA LYS A 269 -2.55 -13.73 -16.84
C LYS A 269 -2.09 -12.77 -15.73
N VAL A 270 -0.96 -13.01 -15.09
CA VAL A 270 -0.47 -12.22 -13.94
C VAL A 270 -0.30 -10.75 -14.32
N SER A 271 0.33 -10.49 -15.47
CA SER A 271 0.53 -9.12 -15.97
C SER A 271 -0.78 -8.33 -16.10
N SER A 272 -1.78 -8.94 -16.74
CA SER A 272 -3.08 -8.29 -16.92
C SER A 272 -3.76 -8.01 -15.58
N ILE A 273 -3.66 -8.95 -14.63
CA ILE A 273 -4.23 -8.79 -13.29
C ILE A 273 -3.56 -7.62 -12.55
N MET A 274 -2.21 -7.52 -12.63
CA MET A 274 -1.45 -6.42 -12.03
C MET A 274 -1.87 -5.07 -12.63
N ILE A 275 -1.89 -4.97 -13.95
CA ILE A 275 -2.24 -3.73 -14.67
C ILE A 275 -3.67 -3.30 -14.31
N VAL A 276 -4.63 -4.23 -14.29
CA VAL A 276 -6.02 -3.93 -13.92
C VAL A 276 -6.08 -3.40 -12.48
N ALA A 277 -5.35 -4.01 -11.54
CA ALA A 277 -5.33 -3.53 -10.15
C ALA A 277 -4.74 -2.10 -10.04
N ILE A 278 -3.67 -1.79 -10.78
CA ILE A 278 -3.06 -0.45 -10.82
C ILE A 278 -4.02 0.58 -11.41
N VAL A 279 -4.67 0.26 -12.56
CA VAL A 279 -5.62 1.18 -13.22
C VAL A 279 -6.82 1.49 -12.35
N PHE A 280 -7.38 0.46 -11.69
CA PHE A 280 -8.45 0.67 -10.72
C PHE A 280 -7.99 1.47 -9.50
N GLY A 281 -6.76 1.24 -9.03
CA GLY A 281 -6.15 2.06 -7.98
C GLY A 281 -6.10 3.54 -8.35
N CYS A 282 -5.58 3.83 -9.53
CA CYS A 282 -5.56 5.19 -10.09
C CYS A 282 -6.95 5.82 -10.12
N PHE A 283 -7.96 5.07 -10.60
CA PHE A 283 -9.34 5.52 -10.64
C PHE A 283 -9.87 5.85 -9.24
N VAL A 284 -9.68 4.97 -8.25
CA VAL A 284 -10.20 5.18 -6.90
C VAL A 284 -9.56 6.39 -6.21
N TYR A 285 -8.23 6.52 -6.27
CA TYR A 285 -7.54 7.68 -5.70
C TYR A 285 -7.97 9.00 -6.34
N THR A 286 -8.03 9.02 -7.68
CA THR A 286 -8.40 10.22 -8.43
C THR A 286 -9.88 10.57 -8.23
N SER A 287 -10.79 9.59 -8.30
CA SER A 287 -12.23 9.83 -8.17
C SER A 287 -12.60 10.34 -6.78
N ASN A 288 -12.13 9.71 -5.71
CA ASN A 288 -12.43 10.14 -4.34
C ASN A 288 -11.94 11.57 -4.07
N ASN A 289 -10.75 11.92 -4.57
CA ASN A 289 -10.20 13.26 -4.44
C ASN A 289 -11.03 14.29 -5.20
N THR A 290 -11.41 13.97 -6.45
CA THR A 290 -12.22 14.84 -7.32
C THR A 290 -13.63 15.02 -6.78
N VAL A 291 -14.28 13.92 -6.35
CA VAL A 291 -15.63 13.97 -5.77
C VAL A 291 -15.67 14.83 -4.53
N ALA A 292 -14.66 14.69 -3.64
CA ALA A 292 -14.58 15.49 -2.43
C ALA A 292 -14.55 17.01 -2.73
N ALA A 293 -13.73 17.42 -3.70
CA ALA A 293 -13.65 18.84 -4.07
C ALA A 293 -14.87 19.32 -4.86
N ALA A 294 -15.38 18.50 -5.80
CA ALA A 294 -16.52 18.91 -6.62
C ALA A 294 -17.82 19.10 -5.82
N ALA A 295 -18.03 18.23 -4.81
CA ALA A 295 -19.24 18.27 -3.99
C ALA A 295 -19.22 19.36 -2.91
N LEU A 296 -18.06 19.86 -2.52
CA LEU A 296 -17.90 20.79 -1.40
C LEU A 296 -17.33 22.13 -1.86
N ALA A 297 -18.16 23.17 -1.95
CA ALA A 297 -17.70 24.52 -2.34
C ALA A 297 -16.66 25.09 -1.36
N ASN A 298 -16.71 24.69 -0.09
CA ASN A 298 -15.81 25.12 0.97
C ASN A 298 -14.79 24.04 1.41
N TRP A 299 -14.41 23.15 0.50
CA TRP A 299 -13.47 22.08 0.84
C TRP A 299 -12.12 22.57 1.43
N PRO A 300 -11.56 23.75 1.07
CA PRO A 300 -10.34 24.24 1.71
C PRO A 300 -10.48 24.46 3.21
N GLU A 301 -11.59 25.09 3.65
CA GLU A 301 -11.87 25.28 5.09
C GLU A 301 -12.03 23.95 5.81
N ARG A 302 -12.73 23.00 5.22
CA ARG A 302 -12.90 21.65 5.78
C ARG A 302 -11.59 20.87 5.88
N VAL A 303 -10.70 21.06 4.91
CA VAL A 303 -9.33 20.50 4.95
C VAL A 303 -8.51 21.15 6.06
N MET A 304 -8.63 22.46 6.27
CA MET A 304 -7.95 23.17 7.35
C MET A 304 -8.48 22.76 8.73
N SER A 305 -9.79 22.54 8.88
CA SER A 305 -10.40 22.02 10.11
C SER A 305 -10.13 20.54 10.38
N GLY A 306 -9.53 19.82 9.42
CA GLY A 306 -9.17 18.41 9.58
C GLY A 306 -10.32 17.43 9.37
N GLU A 307 -11.45 17.88 8.79
CA GLU A 307 -12.61 17.04 8.50
C GLU A 307 -12.28 15.93 7.47
N TRP A 308 -13.05 14.85 7.55
CA TRP A 308 -12.97 13.77 6.55
C TRP A 308 -13.82 14.14 5.32
N VAL A 309 -13.21 14.90 4.40
CA VAL A 309 -13.90 15.52 3.25
C VAL A 309 -14.63 14.54 2.33
N VAL A 310 -14.12 13.31 2.15
CA VAL A 310 -14.82 12.30 1.32
C VAL A 310 -16.13 11.85 1.98
N LEU A 311 -16.14 11.68 3.29
CA LEU A 311 -17.34 11.33 4.05
C LEU A 311 -18.35 12.48 4.02
N VAL A 312 -17.89 13.70 4.22
CA VAL A 312 -18.73 14.90 4.16
C VAL A 312 -19.33 15.06 2.76
N ALA A 313 -18.52 14.93 1.70
CA ALA A 313 -18.98 15.00 0.32
C ALA A 313 -20.05 13.94 0.00
N ALA A 314 -19.83 12.70 0.42
CA ALA A 314 -20.81 11.63 0.24
C ALA A 314 -22.12 11.91 1.00
N THR A 315 -22.03 12.47 2.20
CA THR A 315 -23.20 12.87 3.00
C THR A 315 -23.96 14.03 2.34
N GLU A 316 -23.27 15.01 1.79
CA GLU A 316 -23.88 16.11 1.01
C GLU A 316 -24.58 15.61 -0.27
N LEU A 317 -24.00 14.62 -0.95
CA LEU A 317 -24.55 14.08 -2.19
C LEU A 317 -25.75 13.14 -1.96
N LEU A 318 -25.65 12.26 -0.95
CA LEU A 318 -26.53 11.10 -0.79
C LEU A 318 -27.17 11.00 0.61
N GLY A 319 -26.95 11.98 1.49
CA GLY A 319 -27.44 11.95 2.88
C GLY A 319 -26.85 10.80 3.68
N ILE A 320 -27.67 10.21 4.56
CA ILE A 320 -27.23 9.08 5.40
C ILE A 320 -26.73 7.87 4.60
N PHE A 321 -27.31 7.64 3.41
CA PHE A 321 -26.85 6.58 2.53
C PHE A 321 -25.40 6.80 2.09
N GLY A 322 -24.99 8.03 1.78
CA GLY A 322 -23.62 8.38 1.45
C GLY A 322 -22.66 8.11 2.61
N LYS A 323 -23.06 8.45 3.83
CA LYS A 323 -22.31 8.15 5.05
C LYS A 323 -22.07 6.65 5.22
N VAL A 324 -23.12 5.82 5.10
CA VAL A 324 -23.03 4.36 5.16
C VAL A 324 -22.17 3.80 4.02
N LEU A 325 -22.34 4.33 2.80
CA LEU A 325 -21.61 3.90 1.62
C LEU A 325 -20.09 4.09 1.78
N VAL A 326 -19.65 5.28 2.19
CA VAL A 326 -18.22 5.57 2.43
C VAL A 326 -17.69 4.77 3.61
N GLY A 327 -18.45 4.66 4.70
CA GLY A 327 -18.09 3.83 5.85
C GLY A 327 -17.88 2.36 5.48
N THR A 328 -18.76 1.80 4.68
CA THR A 328 -18.61 0.42 4.15
C THR A 328 -17.41 0.32 3.23
N GLY A 329 -17.25 1.25 2.29
CA GLY A 329 -16.14 1.25 1.34
C GLY A 329 -14.78 1.29 2.02
N VAL A 330 -14.57 2.21 2.97
CA VAL A 330 -13.30 2.33 3.68
C VAL A 330 -13.05 1.16 4.62
N SER A 331 -14.09 0.61 5.26
CA SER A 331 -13.97 -0.61 6.07
C SER A 331 -13.54 -1.80 5.21
N CYS A 332 -14.13 -1.98 4.03
CA CYS A 332 -13.71 -2.99 3.07
C CYS A 332 -12.26 -2.79 2.62
N ALA A 333 -11.82 -1.55 2.39
CA ALA A 333 -10.45 -1.23 2.01
C ALA A 333 -9.45 -1.62 3.11
N VAL A 334 -9.75 -1.28 4.37
CA VAL A 334 -8.91 -1.63 5.53
C VAL A 334 -8.81 -3.14 5.72
N LEU A 335 -9.95 -3.83 5.75
CA LEU A 335 -9.99 -5.27 6.00
C LEU A 335 -9.30 -6.05 4.86
N SER A 336 -9.53 -5.65 3.60
CA SER A 336 -8.87 -6.26 2.45
C SER A 336 -7.37 -6.00 2.44
N GLY A 337 -6.92 -4.79 2.81
CA GLY A 337 -5.51 -4.47 2.96
C GLY A 337 -4.82 -5.32 4.01
N ILE A 338 -5.40 -5.46 5.22
CA ILE A 338 -4.88 -6.32 6.28
C ILE A 338 -4.72 -7.77 5.79
N MET A 339 -5.75 -8.33 5.15
CA MET A 339 -5.72 -9.71 4.66
C MET A 339 -4.65 -9.93 3.59
N GLY A 340 -4.59 -9.06 2.60
CA GLY A 340 -3.64 -9.20 1.50
C GLY A 340 -2.20 -9.02 1.93
N PHE A 341 -1.92 -8.09 2.84
CA PHE A 341 -0.57 -7.90 3.36
C PHE A 341 -0.13 -8.97 4.37
N TYR A 342 -1.04 -9.60 5.11
CA TYR A 342 -0.73 -10.84 5.84
C TYR A 342 -0.30 -11.95 4.90
N LEU A 343 -0.99 -12.11 3.77
CA LEU A 343 -0.61 -13.09 2.75
C LEU A 343 0.78 -12.78 2.21
N ALA A 344 1.03 -11.56 1.71
CA ALA A 344 2.29 -11.18 1.09
C ALA A 344 3.48 -11.33 2.07
N SER A 345 3.37 -10.76 3.28
CA SER A 345 4.43 -10.82 4.31
C SER A 345 4.76 -12.25 4.71
N SER A 346 3.73 -13.07 4.94
CA SER A 346 3.95 -14.44 5.43
C SER A 346 4.57 -15.36 4.37
N ARG A 347 4.18 -15.21 3.07
CA ARG A 347 4.78 -16.00 1.97
C ARG A 347 6.21 -15.57 1.68
N LEU A 348 6.50 -14.28 1.78
CA LEU A 348 7.86 -13.78 1.65
C LEU A 348 8.77 -14.37 2.75
N MET A 349 8.35 -14.28 4.02
CA MET A 349 9.13 -14.85 5.14
C MET A 349 9.24 -16.38 5.06
N TYR A 350 8.21 -17.08 4.61
CA TYR A 350 8.25 -18.50 4.31
C TYR A 350 9.33 -18.81 3.27
N SER A 351 9.34 -18.10 2.15
CA SER A 351 10.31 -18.26 1.08
C SER A 351 11.75 -17.98 1.57
N MET A 352 11.94 -16.88 2.30
CA MET A 352 13.24 -16.52 2.88
C MET A 352 13.74 -17.59 3.87
N SER A 353 12.85 -18.16 4.67
CA SER A 353 13.19 -19.24 5.60
C SER A 353 13.56 -20.54 4.88
N GLY A 354 12.81 -20.90 3.83
CA GLY A 354 13.11 -22.08 3.01
C GLY A 354 14.49 -22.02 2.34
N GLU A 355 14.99 -20.81 2.08
CA GLU A 355 16.30 -20.55 1.49
C GLU A 355 17.41 -20.26 2.54
N GLY A 356 17.09 -20.40 3.84
CA GLY A 356 18.06 -20.24 4.93
C GLY A 356 18.39 -18.79 5.31
N TYR A 357 17.55 -17.82 4.94
CA TYR A 357 17.73 -16.41 5.29
C TYR A 357 17.04 -16.01 6.59
N LEU A 358 16.02 -16.76 6.99
CA LEU A 358 15.31 -16.60 8.26
C LEU A 358 15.29 -17.94 9.02
N PRO A 359 15.03 -17.93 10.34
CA PRO A 359 14.87 -19.15 11.11
C PRO A 359 13.89 -20.13 10.48
N LYS A 360 14.18 -21.43 10.57
CA LYS A 360 13.32 -22.51 10.03
C LYS A 360 11.89 -22.48 10.58
N TRP A 361 11.69 -21.82 11.72
CA TRP A 361 10.39 -21.62 12.32
C TRP A 361 9.40 -20.89 11.40
N PHE A 362 9.87 -19.92 10.60
CA PHE A 362 9.03 -19.20 9.60
C PHE A 362 8.62 -20.09 8.41
N GLY A 363 9.38 -21.13 8.12
CA GLY A 363 9.11 -22.08 7.05
C GLY A 363 8.09 -23.17 7.39
N TYR A 364 7.55 -23.17 8.63
CA TYR A 364 6.56 -24.16 9.06
C TYR A 364 5.22 -23.97 8.30
N VAL A 365 4.79 -25.00 7.59
CA VAL A 365 3.49 -25.06 6.90
C VAL A 365 2.54 -25.95 7.69
N ASP A 366 1.36 -25.46 8.02
CA ASP A 366 0.32 -26.22 8.71
C ASP A 366 -0.17 -27.37 7.81
N LYS A 367 -0.14 -28.60 8.31
CA LYS A 367 -0.48 -29.81 7.55
C LYS A 367 -1.95 -29.86 7.12
N LYS A 368 -2.85 -29.29 7.93
CA LYS A 368 -4.29 -29.26 7.66
C LYS A 368 -4.65 -28.22 6.61
N TYR A 369 -4.12 -27.02 6.77
CA TYR A 369 -4.52 -25.86 5.98
C TYR A 369 -3.58 -25.55 4.81
N GLY A 370 -2.32 -25.99 4.87
CA GLY A 370 -1.32 -25.73 3.83
C GLY A 370 -0.90 -24.26 3.80
N THR A 371 -0.84 -23.60 4.97
CA THR A 371 -0.48 -22.17 5.10
C THR A 371 0.75 -22.00 6.00
N PRO A 372 1.58 -20.97 5.81
CA PRO A 372 2.76 -20.71 6.66
C PRO A 372 2.34 -20.12 8.01
N LYS A 373 1.76 -20.96 8.86
CA LYS A 373 1.10 -20.57 10.12
C LYS A 373 2.00 -19.71 11.02
N ASN A 374 3.26 -20.11 11.21
CA ASN A 374 4.15 -19.40 12.13
C ASN A 374 4.52 -18.00 11.59
N ALA A 375 4.72 -17.87 10.29
CA ALA A 375 4.94 -16.56 9.67
C ALA A 375 3.72 -15.65 9.83
N ILE A 376 2.51 -16.19 9.68
CA ILE A 376 1.26 -15.42 9.90
C ILE A 376 1.14 -15.01 11.38
N LEU A 377 1.43 -15.92 12.33
CA LEU A 377 1.41 -15.59 13.76
C LEU A 377 2.40 -14.47 14.11
N PHE A 378 3.60 -14.52 13.53
CA PHE A 378 4.57 -13.44 13.71
C PHE A 378 4.04 -12.10 13.17
N CYS A 379 3.44 -12.11 11.98
CA CYS A 379 2.81 -10.91 11.42
C CYS A 379 1.72 -10.37 12.36
N ILE A 380 0.86 -11.21 12.93
CA ILE A 380 -0.16 -10.80 13.89
C ILE A 380 0.50 -10.11 15.08
N ILE A 381 1.49 -10.76 15.73
CA ILE A 381 2.15 -10.24 16.92
C ILE A 381 2.79 -8.88 16.68
N ILE A 382 3.55 -8.74 15.58
CA ILE A 382 4.19 -7.46 15.24
C ILE A 382 3.14 -6.39 14.91
N SER A 383 2.05 -6.76 14.26
CA SER A 383 1.00 -5.83 13.88
C SER A 383 0.21 -5.27 15.07
N LEU A 384 0.26 -5.89 16.24
CA LEU A 384 -0.30 -5.32 17.47
C LEU A 384 0.36 -4.01 17.90
N SER A 385 1.54 -3.70 17.34
CA SER A 385 2.17 -2.39 17.52
C SER A 385 1.34 -1.23 16.96
N GLY A 386 0.54 -1.47 15.90
CA GLY A 386 -0.29 -0.43 15.28
C GLY A 386 -1.31 0.18 16.25
N PRO A 387 -2.22 -0.61 16.82
CA PRO A 387 -3.17 -0.12 17.81
C PRO A 387 -2.51 0.58 19.01
N ILE A 388 -1.30 0.13 19.42
CA ILE A 388 -0.56 0.71 20.55
C ILE A 388 0.07 2.07 20.15
N LEU A 389 0.66 2.18 18.98
CA LEU A 389 1.32 3.42 18.52
C LEU A 389 0.32 4.50 18.06
N GLY A 390 -0.90 4.12 17.70
CA GLY A 390 -1.97 5.05 17.34
C GLY A 390 -1.77 5.76 16.00
N ARG A 391 -2.49 6.86 15.83
CA ARG A 391 -2.71 7.52 14.53
C ARG A 391 -1.47 8.19 13.95
N GLU A 392 -0.55 8.65 14.79
CA GLU A 392 0.67 9.32 14.33
C GLU A 392 1.61 8.35 13.60
N ALA A 393 1.65 7.09 14.02
CA ALA A 393 2.45 6.06 13.39
C ALA A 393 2.04 5.74 11.94
N LEU A 394 0.84 6.18 11.50
CA LEU A 394 0.40 5.98 10.11
C LEU A 394 1.39 6.55 9.09
N GLY A 395 1.91 7.77 9.35
CA GLY A 395 2.91 8.39 8.48
C GLY A 395 4.21 7.57 8.42
N TRP A 396 4.68 7.13 9.57
CA TRP A 396 5.92 6.34 9.67
C TRP A 396 5.82 5.00 8.96
N PHE A 397 4.69 4.31 9.09
CA PHE A 397 4.43 3.06 8.37
C PHE A 397 4.35 3.26 6.85
N VAL A 398 3.73 4.37 6.38
CA VAL A 398 3.68 4.75 4.97
C VAL A 398 5.09 4.90 4.40
N ASP A 399 5.96 5.64 5.10
CA ASP A 399 7.33 5.90 4.68
C ASP A 399 8.15 4.60 4.60
N MET A 400 8.06 3.75 5.63
CA MET A 400 8.74 2.45 5.65
C MET A 400 8.24 1.51 4.56
N SER A 401 6.94 1.53 4.26
CA SER A 401 6.38 0.76 3.16
C SER A 401 6.87 1.27 1.80
N ALA A 402 6.89 2.58 1.62
CA ALA A 402 7.31 3.22 0.37
C ALA A 402 8.78 2.92 0.02
N ILE A 403 9.69 3.04 1.00
CA ILE A 403 11.12 2.76 0.75
C ILE A 403 11.36 1.29 0.48
N GLY A 404 10.69 0.39 1.22
CA GLY A 404 10.82 -1.05 1.02
C GLY A 404 10.32 -1.49 -0.36
N ALA A 405 9.17 -0.98 -0.80
CA ALA A 405 8.63 -1.24 -2.13
C ALA A 405 9.55 -0.69 -3.24
N SER A 406 10.08 0.53 -3.07
CA SER A 406 11.01 1.15 -4.04
C SER A 406 12.27 0.31 -4.24
N ILE A 407 12.81 -0.28 -3.17
CA ILE A 407 13.95 -1.22 -3.22
C ILE A 407 13.55 -2.52 -3.91
N GLY A 408 12.36 -3.07 -3.64
CA GLY A 408 11.82 -4.24 -4.35
C GLY A 408 11.70 -4.01 -5.85
N TYR A 409 11.16 -2.87 -6.25
CA TYR A 409 11.04 -2.47 -7.67
C TYR A 409 12.40 -2.30 -8.35
N PHE A 410 13.38 -1.71 -7.66
CA PHE A 410 14.75 -1.61 -8.13
C PHE A 410 15.33 -2.99 -8.46
N PHE A 411 15.25 -3.93 -7.53
CA PHE A 411 15.80 -5.27 -7.74
C PHE A 411 15.04 -6.06 -8.79
N THR A 412 13.73 -5.89 -8.90
CA THR A 412 12.94 -6.55 -9.95
C THR A 412 13.31 -6.07 -11.35
N ALA A 413 13.44 -4.76 -11.53
CA ALA A 413 13.87 -4.18 -12.79
C ALA A 413 15.31 -4.58 -13.16
N ALA A 414 16.22 -4.54 -12.18
CA ALA A 414 17.60 -4.97 -12.36
C ALA A 414 17.69 -6.46 -12.70
N ALA A 415 16.93 -7.33 -12.00
CA ALA A 415 16.87 -8.77 -12.28
C ALA A 415 16.32 -9.05 -13.68
N THR A 416 15.31 -8.28 -14.12
CA THR A 416 14.77 -8.38 -15.48
C THR A 416 15.84 -8.10 -16.54
N LEU A 417 16.63 -7.05 -16.36
CA LEU A 417 17.74 -6.72 -17.30
C LEU A 417 18.81 -7.79 -17.32
N ALA A 418 19.19 -8.32 -16.14
CA ALA A 418 20.19 -9.36 -16.02
C ALA A 418 19.72 -10.66 -16.70
N THR A 419 18.50 -11.12 -16.41
CA THR A 419 17.91 -12.33 -17.00
C THR A 419 17.70 -12.19 -18.50
N ALA A 420 17.16 -11.06 -18.97
CA ALA A 420 16.94 -10.80 -20.39
C ALA A 420 18.25 -10.71 -21.20
N LYS A 421 19.37 -10.36 -20.55
CA LYS A 421 20.70 -10.41 -21.15
C LYS A 421 21.25 -11.83 -21.19
N ALA A 422 21.13 -12.57 -20.10
CA ALA A 422 21.65 -13.94 -19.97
C ALA A 422 20.93 -14.92 -20.90
N ASP A 423 19.60 -14.85 -20.96
CA ASP A 423 18.79 -15.77 -21.76
C ASP A 423 18.71 -15.38 -23.25
N GLY A 424 19.07 -14.14 -23.58
CA GLY A 424 19.03 -13.62 -24.96
C GLY A 424 17.61 -13.43 -25.52
N ASP A 425 16.56 -13.63 -24.72
CA ASP A 425 15.16 -13.63 -25.13
C ASP A 425 14.40 -12.31 -24.85
N GLY A 426 15.04 -11.37 -24.16
CA GLY A 426 14.45 -10.07 -23.81
C GLY A 426 14.29 -9.15 -25.01
N THR A 427 13.05 -8.77 -25.33
CA THR A 427 12.76 -7.80 -26.38
C THR A 427 13.38 -6.43 -26.06
N LYS A 428 13.65 -5.61 -27.11
CA LYS A 428 14.12 -4.23 -26.94
C LYS A 428 13.14 -3.42 -26.07
N PHE A 429 11.84 -3.61 -26.28
CA PHE A 429 10.79 -2.97 -25.49
C PHE A 429 10.91 -3.32 -24.00
N LEU A 430 11.01 -4.61 -23.63
CA LEU A 430 11.16 -5.04 -22.26
C LEU A 430 12.39 -4.42 -21.59
N LYS A 431 13.53 -4.42 -22.28
CA LYS A 431 14.77 -3.85 -21.75
C LYS A 431 14.65 -2.35 -21.51
N VAL A 432 13.99 -1.60 -22.40
CA VAL A 432 13.72 -0.16 -22.22
C VAL A 432 12.79 0.07 -21.04
N MET A 433 11.69 -0.69 -20.93
CA MET A 433 10.76 -0.57 -19.79
C MET A 433 11.47 -0.88 -18.46
N ALA A 434 12.28 -1.93 -18.42
CA ALA A 434 13.03 -2.27 -17.20
C ALA A 434 14.08 -1.19 -16.83
N MET A 435 14.75 -0.58 -17.80
CA MET A 435 15.66 0.56 -17.55
C MET A 435 14.91 1.78 -17.00
N ILE A 436 13.75 2.10 -17.57
CA ILE A 436 12.91 3.21 -17.09
C ILE A 436 12.42 2.90 -15.65
N GLY A 437 11.92 1.68 -15.40
CA GLY A 437 11.49 1.24 -14.07
C GLY A 437 12.61 1.30 -13.03
N LEU A 438 13.82 0.90 -13.41
CA LEU A 438 15.03 1.00 -12.58
C LEU A 438 15.32 2.48 -12.22
N GLY A 439 15.29 3.37 -13.22
CA GLY A 439 15.51 4.81 -13.03
C GLY A 439 14.49 5.42 -12.07
N PHE A 440 13.20 5.13 -12.25
CA PHE A 440 12.15 5.63 -11.34
C PHE A 440 12.27 5.06 -9.94
N SER A 441 12.66 3.79 -9.78
CA SER A 441 12.90 3.21 -8.45
C SER A 441 14.00 3.96 -7.69
N VAL A 442 15.08 4.34 -8.39
CA VAL A 442 16.16 5.18 -7.81
C VAL A 442 15.64 6.57 -7.47
N ILE A 443 14.85 7.19 -8.35
CA ILE A 443 14.24 8.50 -8.11
C ILE A 443 13.36 8.46 -6.84
N PHE A 444 12.52 7.44 -6.68
CA PHE A 444 11.68 7.29 -5.49
C PHE A 444 12.51 7.14 -4.21
N ILE A 445 13.58 6.34 -4.24
CA ILE A 445 14.49 6.20 -3.09
C ILE A 445 15.13 7.56 -2.74
N ILE A 446 15.58 8.32 -3.73
CA ILE A 446 16.18 9.65 -3.54
C ILE A 446 15.16 10.64 -2.96
N LEU A 447 13.95 10.71 -3.53
CA LEU A 447 12.89 11.62 -3.07
C LEU A 447 12.48 11.33 -1.61
N GLN A 448 12.49 10.06 -1.20
CA GLN A 448 12.12 9.66 0.16
C GLN A 448 13.24 9.93 1.18
N LEU A 449 14.50 9.74 0.81
CA LEU A 449 15.64 9.82 1.73
C LEU A 449 16.35 11.17 1.76
N ILE A 450 16.24 11.97 0.70
CA ILE A 450 17.02 13.21 0.59
C ILE A 450 16.09 14.43 0.62
N PRO A 451 16.23 15.32 1.60
CA PRO A 451 15.49 16.57 1.61
C PRO A 451 15.94 17.46 0.43
N ILE A 452 15.02 17.67 -0.51
CA ILE A 452 15.28 18.50 -1.69
C ILE A 452 14.69 19.89 -1.44
N PRO A 453 15.47 20.99 -1.52
CA PRO A 453 14.95 22.34 -1.36
C PRO A 453 13.79 22.63 -2.30
N GLY A 454 12.68 23.14 -1.78
CA GLY A 454 11.46 23.42 -2.54
C GLY A 454 10.48 22.24 -2.66
N LEU A 455 10.81 21.05 -2.18
CA LEU A 455 9.93 19.87 -2.14
C LEU A 455 9.64 19.47 -0.68
N ASN A 456 9.02 20.37 0.07
CA ASN A 456 8.70 20.13 1.49
C ASN A 456 7.65 19.00 1.64
N GLY A 457 7.87 18.12 2.63
CA GLY A 457 6.96 17.02 2.94
C GLY A 457 7.00 15.82 2.00
N VAL A 458 7.98 15.76 1.10
CA VAL A 458 8.22 14.62 0.19
C VAL A 458 9.15 13.59 0.83
N HIS A 459 10.17 14.04 1.56
CA HIS A 459 11.13 13.18 2.26
C HIS A 459 10.61 12.72 3.63
N PHE A 460 11.26 11.74 4.20
CA PHE A 460 10.95 11.16 5.52
C PHE A 460 10.95 12.20 6.64
N GLY A 461 10.04 12.03 7.59
CA GLY A 461 10.10 12.69 8.88
C GLY A 461 11.20 12.09 9.79
N LYS A 462 11.52 12.79 10.88
CA LYS A 462 12.55 12.35 11.84
C LYS A 462 12.30 10.95 12.38
N GLU A 463 11.06 10.62 12.70
CA GLU A 463 10.64 9.35 13.26
C GLU A 463 10.81 8.21 12.24
N SER A 464 10.52 8.48 10.98
CA SER A 464 10.71 7.51 9.88
C SER A 464 12.18 7.18 9.65
N TYR A 465 13.08 8.16 9.76
CA TYR A 465 14.53 7.89 9.74
C TYR A 465 14.97 7.01 10.92
N ILE A 466 14.45 7.25 12.12
CA ILE A 466 14.74 6.42 13.30
C ILE A 466 14.27 4.98 13.04
N MET A 467 13.05 4.80 12.56
CA MET A 467 12.52 3.47 12.21
C MET A 467 13.38 2.77 11.16
N LEU A 468 13.82 3.50 10.14
CA LEU A 468 14.68 2.96 9.09
C LEU A 468 16.02 2.48 9.66
N ILE A 469 16.66 3.28 10.53
CA ILE A 469 17.93 2.93 11.19
C ILE A 469 17.74 1.67 12.07
N VAL A 470 16.67 1.62 12.86
CA VAL A 470 16.34 0.45 13.68
C VAL A 470 16.13 -0.77 12.80
N TRP A 471 15.39 -0.64 11.69
CA TRP A 471 15.14 -1.74 10.76
C TRP A 471 16.43 -2.27 10.12
N ILE A 472 17.32 -1.36 9.73
CA ILE A 472 18.65 -1.73 9.19
C ILE A 472 19.48 -2.45 10.26
N ALA A 473 19.50 -1.94 11.50
CA ALA A 473 20.25 -2.56 12.59
C ALA A 473 19.76 -3.98 12.89
N ILE A 474 18.45 -4.20 12.96
CA ILE A 474 17.85 -5.54 13.11
C ILE A 474 18.25 -6.42 11.92
N GLY A 475 18.21 -5.87 10.68
CA GLY A 475 18.62 -6.59 9.47
C GLY A 475 20.08 -7.05 9.52
N LEU A 476 20.99 -6.21 10.00
CA LEU A 476 22.40 -6.59 10.17
C LEU A 476 22.58 -7.73 11.18
N VAL A 477 21.79 -7.74 12.25
CA VAL A 477 21.77 -8.86 13.21
C VAL A 477 21.31 -10.14 12.51
N PHE A 478 20.17 -10.13 11.81
CA PHE A 478 19.68 -11.31 11.09
C PHE A 478 20.65 -11.76 9.99
N TYR A 479 21.26 -10.83 9.26
CA TYR A 479 22.28 -11.15 8.26
C TYR A 479 23.51 -11.84 8.86
N SER A 480 23.96 -11.41 10.02
CA SER A 480 25.09 -12.06 10.72
C SER A 480 24.70 -13.44 11.27
N MET A 481 23.47 -13.60 11.76
CA MET A 481 22.93 -14.88 12.24
C MET A 481 22.75 -15.89 11.07
N GLN A 482 22.30 -15.41 9.91
CA GLN A 482 22.17 -16.24 8.71
C GLN A 482 23.46 -17.00 8.40
N ARG A 483 24.60 -16.32 8.43
CA ARG A 483 25.92 -16.92 8.15
C ARG A 483 26.31 -18.00 9.15
N LYS A 484 25.85 -17.91 10.40
CA LYS A 484 26.25 -18.83 11.48
C LYS A 484 25.27 -19.96 11.73
N PHE A 485 23.96 -19.69 11.63
CA PHE A 485 22.95 -20.57 12.18
C PHE A 485 21.92 -21.08 11.17
N PHE A 486 21.66 -20.33 10.08
CA PHE A 486 20.55 -20.64 9.17
C PHE A 486 21.00 -21.26 7.85
N SER A 487 22.21 -20.94 7.36
CA SER A 487 22.81 -21.67 6.27
C SER A 487 23.22 -23.04 6.79
N GLY A 488 22.39 -24.06 6.55
CA GLY A 488 22.80 -25.45 6.74
C GLY A 488 24.13 -25.67 6.03
N LYS A 489 25.07 -26.33 6.69
CA LYS A 489 26.31 -26.77 6.05
C LYS A 489 25.89 -27.53 4.79
N GLU A 490 26.24 -26.99 3.61
CA GLU A 490 26.33 -27.75 2.38
C GLU A 490 27.37 -28.85 2.55
#